data_3d0f0e5780d0cbdd712637e3ef042453
#
_entry.id   3d0f0e5780d0cbdd712637e3ef042453
#
_cell.length_a   1.000
_cell.length_b   1.000
_cell.length_c   1.000
_cell.angle_alpha   90.00
_cell.angle_beta   90.00
_cell.angle_gamma   90.00
#
_symmetry.space_group_name_H-M   'P 1'
#
loop_
_entity.id
_entity.type
_entity.pdbx_description
1 polymer ?
#
loop_
_entity_poly.entity_id
_entity_poly.type
_entity_poly.pdbx_seq_one_letter_code
_entity_poly.pdbx_strand_id
1 'polypeptide(L)'
;MIKGGVAHITLPVDVLRMSAEFNDIKTIGKYPEISYNFDPAESTDAINASKNPLILAGRGTIGCGSEVMALAERIGAPVIYAVNAKGIYSDFDPKVLGGLGLLGSKASVNAMKSADLLILLGTSFPYTAFIRKDIKIIQVDTNPENLSKRYNTSIQCLCRVSDFLKYVKPEEKKTKFYQTLVKDKESWISELEKAENDKREPMRPEVVASRLSKKVAKDSIVVVDTGNVTVWGVRNFRTDTGKLFLFSPWLGTMGAGIPAAVGASFASDRPVVAMVGDGSFVMTMSELITARKYKKNVKIVVFNNSILGMIKFEQEVMGYPEWGVDLLNPDFSKLAQAIGIYGRRVEKISDLDAAIDEFLTVQSPGVLEVIVDPDEKPMPPKLSFDQVKGYVTSILRETLSEKS
;
A
#
# COMPACT_ATOMS: atom_id res chain seq x y z
N MET A 1 -26.63 -8.30 -7.36
CA MET A 1 -25.79 -7.69 -6.31
C MET A 1 -24.73 -6.84 -6.99
N ILE A 2 -24.85 -5.55 -6.92
CA ILE A 2 -23.97 -4.59 -7.62
C ILE A 2 -22.71 -4.31 -6.80
N LYS A 3 -22.82 -4.41 -5.47
CA LYS A 3 -21.73 -4.27 -4.51
C LYS A 3 -21.53 -5.58 -3.76
N GLY A 4 -20.32 -6.12 -3.76
CA GLY A 4 -19.89 -7.04 -2.72
C GLY A 4 -19.83 -6.30 -1.39
N GLY A 5 -20.29 -6.90 -0.31
CA GLY A 5 -20.30 -6.27 1.01
C GLY A 5 -20.37 -7.31 2.12
N VAL A 6 -20.23 -6.83 3.36
CA VAL A 6 -20.39 -7.66 4.55
C VAL A 6 -21.90 -7.84 4.80
N ALA A 7 -22.34 -9.08 4.99
CA ALA A 7 -23.68 -9.40 5.50
C ALA A 7 -23.53 -9.86 6.95
N HIS A 8 -24.36 -9.31 7.84
CA HIS A 8 -24.45 -9.73 9.23
C HIS A 8 -25.82 -10.40 9.45
N ILE A 9 -25.80 -11.62 9.97
CA ILE A 9 -27.00 -12.36 10.35
C ILE A 9 -26.93 -12.61 11.85
N THR A 10 -27.90 -12.12 12.59
CA THR A 10 -28.06 -12.43 14.01
C THR A 10 -29.01 -13.62 14.14
N LEU A 11 -28.53 -14.69 14.75
CA LEU A 11 -29.30 -15.91 15.02
C LEU A 11 -29.55 -16.04 16.53
N PRO A 12 -30.74 -15.67 17.04
CA PRO A 12 -31.10 -15.90 18.42
C PRO A 12 -31.04 -17.37 18.81
N VAL A 13 -30.69 -17.68 20.05
CA VAL A 13 -30.49 -19.07 20.53
C VAL A 13 -31.74 -19.93 20.41
N ASP A 14 -32.91 -19.35 20.60
CA ASP A 14 -34.20 -20.03 20.43
C ASP A 14 -34.47 -20.44 18.96
N VAL A 15 -34.12 -19.54 18.00
CA VAL A 15 -34.24 -19.83 16.56
C VAL A 15 -33.27 -20.95 16.15
N LEU A 16 -32.07 -21.02 16.73
CA LEU A 16 -31.09 -22.09 16.45
C LEU A 16 -31.59 -23.49 16.90
N ARG A 17 -32.56 -23.53 17.81
CA ARG A 17 -33.15 -24.78 18.31
C ARG A 17 -34.39 -25.25 17.53
N MET A 18 -34.89 -24.43 16.61
CA MET A 18 -36.08 -24.78 15.82
C MET A 18 -35.72 -25.78 14.75
N SER A 19 -36.62 -26.70 14.50
CA SER A 19 -36.55 -27.58 13.35
C SER A 19 -36.86 -26.81 12.08
N ALA A 20 -36.05 -27.01 11.04
CA ALA A 20 -36.26 -26.40 9.74
C ALA A 20 -36.24 -27.49 8.66
N GLU A 21 -37.12 -27.38 7.68
CA GLU A 21 -37.02 -28.15 6.46
C GLU A 21 -35.90 -27.51 5.58
N PHE A 22 -34.95 -28.33 5.16
CA PHE A 22 -33.87 -27.89 4.31
C PHE A 22 -34.30 -28.03 2.84
N ASN A 23 -34.58 -26.92 2.21
CA ASN A 23 -34.78 -26.89 0.77
C ASN A 23 -33.43 -26.51 0.12
N ASP A 24 -33.11 -27.14 -1.03
CA ASP A 24 -31.89 -26.81 -1.78
C ASP A 24 -31.77 -25.30 -2.00
N ILE A 25 -30.68 -24.73 -1.52
CA ILE A 25 -30.38 -23.33 -1.75
C ILE A 25 -30.12 -23.16 -3.24
N LYS A 26 -31.10 -22.59 -3.95
CA LYS A 26 -30.87 -22.19 -5.34
C LYS A 26 -29.77 -21.12 -5.34
N THR A 27 -28.61 -21.47 -5.88
CA THR A 27 -27.57 -20.47 -6.17
C THR A 27 -28.20 -19.37 -7.00
N ILE A 28 -28.04 -18.13 -6.55
CA ILE A 28 -28.47 -16.96 -7.33
C ILE A 28 -27.78 -17.07 -8.69
N GLY A 29 -28.55 -17.14 -9.77
CA GLY A 29 -28.05 -17.29 -11.14
C GLY A 29 -27.12 -16.13 -11.52
N LYS A 30 -26.62 -16.15 -12.74
CA LYS A 30 -25.78 -15.07 -13.28
C LYS A 30 -26.42 -13.71 -13.00
N TYR A 31 -25.68 -12.83 -12.36
CA TYR A 31 -26.12 -11.44 -12.19
C TYR A 31 -26.31 -10.82 -13.56
N PRO A 32 -27.33 -9.97 -13.77
CA PRO A 32 -27.48 -9.24 -15.00
C PRO A 32 -26.24 -8.39 -15.23
N GLU A 33 -25.74 -8.35 -16.46
CA GLU A 33 -24.69 -7.41 -16.83
C GLU A 33 -25.22 -5.99 -16.60
N ILE A 34 -24.43 -5.21 -15.85
CA ILE A 34 -24.80 -3.82 -15.59
C ILE A 34 -24.38 -3.04 -16.83
N SER A 35 -25.36 -2.47 -17.52
CA SER A 35 -25.11 -1.47 -18.53
C SER A 35 -24.68 -0.19 -17.84
N TYR A 36 -23.41 0.19 -18.03
CA TYR A 36 -22.90 1.46 -17.55
C TYR A 36 -23.24 2.56 -18.56
N ASN A 37 -23.67 3.71 -18.06
CA ASN A 37 -23.97 4.88 -18.90
C ASN A 37 -22.91 5.96 -18.64
N PHE A 38 -22.00 6.16 -19.59
CA PHE A 38 -21.06 7.28 -19.62
C PHE A 38 -20.82 7.68 -21.07
N ASP A 39 -20.48 8.94 -21.31
CA ASP A 39 -20.14 9.43 -22.64
C ASP A 39 -18.63 9.29 -22.90
N PRO A 40 -18.20 8.35 -23.76
CA PRO A 40 -16.79 8.21 -24.11
C PRO A 40 -16.24 9.40 -24.91
N ALA A 41 -17.08 10.12 -25.65
CA ALA A 41 -16.65 11.24 -26.47
C ALA A 41 -16.19 12.40 -25.60
N GLU A 42 -16.97 12.78 -24.57
CA GLU A 42 -16.61 13.83 -23.63
C GLU A 42 -15.24 13.57 -22.95
N SER A 43 -15.01 12.33 -22.50
CA SER A 43 -13.73 11.92 -21.92
C SER A 43 -12.60 11.97 -22.94
N THR A 44 -12.85 11.51 -24.17
CA THR A 44 -11.87 11.51 -25.28
C THR A 44 -11.45 12.95 -25.61
N ASP A 45 -12.40 13.85 -25.75
CA ASP A 45 -12.15 15.27 -26.07
C ASP A 45 -11.38 15.97 -24.97
N ALA A 46 -11.72 15.72 -23.70
CA ALA A 46 -10.99 16.27 -22.56
C ALA A 46 -9.53 15.78 -22.52
N ILE A 47 -9.29 14.50 -22.82
CA ILE A 47 -7.95 13.94 -22.88
C ILE A 47 -7.18 14.54 -24.08
N ASN A 48 -7.81 14.67 -25.23
CA ASN A 48 -7.18 15.26 -26.43
C ASN A 48 -6.81 16.73 -26.20
N ALA A 49 -7.63 17.49 -25.52
CA ALA A 49 -7.38 18.90 -25.19
C ALA A 49 -6.29 19.12 -24.13
N SER A 50 -6.04 18.15 -23.26
CA SER A 50 -5.03 18.23 -22.19
C SER A 50 -3.60 18.25 -22.76
N LYS A 51 -2.71 19.06 -22.19
CA LYS A 51 -1.28 19.07 -22.51
C LYS A 51 -0.49 18.16 -21.60
N ASN A 52 -0.87 18.09 -20.33
CA ASN A 52 -0.17 17.37 -19.26
C ASN A 52 -1.14 16.44 -18.52
N PRO A 53 -1.68 15.39 -19.17
CA PRO A 53 -2.57 14.45 -18.51
C PRO A 53 -1.82 13.60 -17.49
N LEU A 54 -2.45 13.31 -16.35
CA LEU A 54 -1.93 12.48 -15.27
C LEU A 54 -2.94 11.39 -14.93
N ILE A 55 -2.50 10.15 -14.84
CA ILE A 55 -3.34 9.03 -14.42
C ILE A 55 -3.07 8.72 -12.93
N LEU A 56 -4.13 8.73 -12.11
CA LEU A 56 -4.10 8.18 -10.75
C LEU A 56 -4.90 6.89 -10.70
N ALA A 57 -4.15 5.79 -10.64
CA ALA A 57 -4.70 4.44 -10.65
C ALA A 57 -5.00 3.94 -9.24
N GLY A 58 -6.16 3.33 -9.06
CA GLY A 58 -6.56 2.68 -7.83
C GLY A 58 -6.80 1.19 -7.99
N ARG A 59 -7.40 0.57 -6.95
CA ARG A 59 -7.72 -0.86 -6.93
C ARG A 59 -8.61 -1.31 -8.10
N GLY A 60 -9.46 -0.42 -8.62
CA GLY A 60 -10.31 -0.72 -9.77
C GLY A 60 -9.56 -1.00 -11.07
N THR A 61 -8.23 -0.85 -11.11
CA THR A 61 -7.37 -1.19 -12.24
C THR A 61 -6.80 -2.61 -12.17
N ILE A 62 -7.13 -3.39 -11.12
CA ILE A 62 -6.77 -4.82 -11.05
C ILE A 62 -7.36 -5.55 -12.25
N GLY A 63 -6.52 -6.30 -12.97
CA GLY A 63 -6.90 -7.05 -14.16
C GLY A 63 -6.87 -6.26 -15.48
N CYS A 64 -6.63 -4.94 -15.44
CA CYS A 64 -6.48 -4.11 -16.64
C CYS A 64 -5.27 -3.14 -16.58
N GLY A 65 -4.25 -3.50 -15.80
CA GLY A 65 -3.04 -2.67 -15.63
C GLY A 65 -2.28 -2.44 -16.94
N SER A 66 -2.18 -3.44 -17.83
CA SER A 66 -1.56 -3.33 -19.16
C SER A 66 -2.29 -2.33 -20.05
N GLU A 67 -3.60 -2.34 -20.02
CA GLU A 67 -4.44 -1.42 -20.82
C GLU A 67 -4.32 0.02 -20.28
N VAL A 68 -4.20 0.19 -18.95
CA VAL A 68 -3.88 1.51 -18.35
C VAL A 68 -2.52 2.00 -18.83
N MET A 69 -1.49 1.14 -18.86
CA MET A 69 -0.17 1.51 -19.34
C MET A 69 -0.16 1.80 -20.84
N ALA A 70 -0.97 1.10 -21.64
CA ALA A 70 -1.15 1.40 -23.07
C ALA A 70 -1.82 2.77 -23.28
N LEU A 71 -2.85 3.10 -22.49
CA LEU A 71 -3.44 4.45 -22.49
C LEU A 71 -2.41 5.50 -22.08
N ALA A 72 -1.65 5.26 -21.01
CA ALA A 72 -0.61 6.17 -20.52
C ALA A 72 0.42 6.49 -21.60
N GLU A 73 0.90 5.46 -22.33
CA GLU A 73 1.84 5.65 -23.43
C GLU A 73 1.21 6.45 -24.57
N ARG A 74 0.00 6.11 -24.97
CA ARG A 74 -0.72 6.77 -26.09
C ARG A 74 -0.90 8.26 -25.82
N ILE A 75 -1.31 8.64 -24.61
CA ILE A 75 -1.56 10.04 -24.26
C ILE A 75 -0.35 10.75 -23.62
N GLY A 76 0.79 10.05 -23.50
CA GLY A 76 2.01 10.58 -22.90
C GLY A 76 1.91 10.90 -21.41
N ALA A 77 0.98 10.27 -20.69
CA ALA A 77 0.74 10.50 -19.28
C ALA A 77 1.68 9.71 -18.38
N PRO A 78 2.18 10.28 -17.28
CA PRO A 78 2.70 9.49 -16.18
C PRO A 78 1.56 8.79 -15.42
N VAL A 79 1.91 7.68 -14.77
CA VAL A 79 1.00 6.93 -13.89
C VAL A 79 1.49 7.06 -12.45
N ILE A 80 0.59 7.51 -11.59
CA ILE A 80 0.74 7.47 -10.14
C ILE A 80 -0.35 6.56 -9.57
N TYR A 81 -0.18 6.05 -8.35
CA TYR A 81 -1.16 5.11 -7.82
C TYR A 81 -1.53 5.36 -6.35
N ALA A 82 -2.75 4.95 -6.00
CA ALA A 82 -3.16 4.81 -4.61
C ALA A 82 -2.51 3.55 -4.00
N VAL A 83 -2.28 3.52 -2.69
CA VAL A 83 -1.54 2.44 -2.01
C VAL A 83 -2.04 1.03 -2.37
N ASN A 84 -3.34 0.85 -2.50
CA ASN A 84 -3.97 -0.44 -2.82
C ASN A 84 -3.89 -0.84 -4.31
N ALA A 85 -3.20 -0.05 -5.13
CA ALA A 85 -2.81 -0.41 -6.51
C ALA A 85 -1.31 -0.71 -6.65
N LYS A 86 -0.54 -0.73 -5.55
CA LYS A 86 0.85 -1.19 -5.53
C LYS A 86 0.96 -2.61 -6.10
N GLY A 87 1.97 -2.85 -6.94
CA GLY A 87 2.23 -4.15 -7.59
C GLY A 87 1.44 -4.41 -8.87
N ILE A 88 0.44 -3.57 -9.22
CA ILE A 88 -0.23 -3.62 -10.53
C ILE A 88 0.71 -3.09 -11.62
N TYR A 89 1.51 -2.09 -11.29
CA TYR A 89 2.45 -1.41 -12.18
C TYR A 89 3.88 -1.68 -11.75
N SER A 90 4.79 -1.79 -12.73
CA SER A 90 6.21 -1.93 -12.45
C SER A 90 6.77 -0.62 -11.88
N ASP A 91 7.40 -0.68 -10.71
CA ASP A 91 8.13 0.47 -10.16
C ASP A 91 9.34 0.87 -11.02
N PHE A 92 9.77 -0.02 -11.92
CA PHE A 92 10.90 0.21 -12.82
C PHE A 92 10.50 0.86 -14.16
N ASP A 93 9.20 0.88 -14.52
CA ASP A 93 8.75 1.58 -15.72
C ASP A 93 8.91 3.10 -15.56
N PRO A 94 9.58 3.81 -16.48
CA PRO A 94 9.82 5.25 -16.37
C PRO A 94 8.55 6.09 -16.28
N LYS A 95 7.42 5.60 -16.77
CA LYS A 95 6.12 6.26 -16.70
C LYS A 95 5.48 6.17 -15.31
N VAL A 96 5.86 5.18 -14.50
CA VAL A 96 5.29 4.95 -13.16
C VAL A 96 6.10 5.73 -12.13
N LEU A 97 5.51 6.79 -11.57
CA LEU A 97 6.19 7.70 -10.65
C LEU A 97 6.08 7.29 -9.16
N GLY A 98 5.31 6.25 -8.87
CA GLY A 98 5.08 5.75 -7.51
C GLY A 98 3.72 6.17 -6.93
N GLY A 99 3.54 5.96 -5.63
CA GLY A 99 2.31 6.32 -4.93
C GLY A 99 2.11 7.84 -4.79
N LEU A 100 0.87 8.28 -4.62
CA LEU A 100 0.53 9.64 -4.21
C LEU A 100 0.04 9.63 -2.74
N GLY A 101 0.24 10.72 -2.02
CA GLY A 101 -0.18 10.89 -0.63
C GLY A 101 0.99 10.81 0.35
N LEU A 102 0.69 10.61 1.63
CA LEU A 102 1.68 10.57 2.72
C LEU A 102 2.75 9.48 2.50
N LEU A 103 2.35 8.34 1.94
CA LEU A 103 3.23 7.20 1.65
C LEU A 103 3.90 7.30 0.28
N GLY A 104 3.58 8.34 -0.49
CA GLY A 104 3.95 8.46 -1.89
C GLY A 104 5.38 8.91 -2.15
N SER A 105 5.63 9.28 -3.41
CA SER A 105 6.91 9.77 -3.92
C SER A 105 6.92 11.28 -4.16
N LYS A 106 8.10 11.89 -4.11
CA LYS A 106 8.29 13.31 -4.51
C LYS A 106 7.95 13.52 -5.98
N ALA A 107 8.28 12.56 -6.84
CA ALA A 107 7.97 12.60 -8.28
C ALA A 107 6.45 12.67 -8.54
N SER A 108 5.65 11.88 -7.80
CA SER A 108 4.19 11.93 -7.90
C SER A 108 3.60 13.28 -7.48
N VAL A 109 4.15 13.89 -6.43
CA VAL A 109 3.75 15.23 -5.98
C VAL A 109 4.09 16.28 -7.04
N ASN A 110 5.26 16.21 -7.68
CA ASN A 110 5.66 17.13 -8.73
C ASN A 110 4.83 16.96 -10.00
N ALA A 111 4.51 15.72 -10.38
CA ALA A 111 3.58 15.43 -11.47
C ALA A 111 2.21 16.12 -11.25
N MET A 112 1.66 16.02 -10.03
CA MET A 112 0.39 16.64 -9.69
C MET A 112 0.43 18.17 -9.78
N LYS A 113 1.56 18.81 -9.46
CA LYS A 113 1.72 20.27 -9.60
C LYS A 113 1.65 20.74 -11.04
N SER A 114 2.15 19.93 -11.98
CA SER A 114 2.31 20.30 -13.41
C SER A 114 1.20 19.76 -14.30
N ALA A 115 0.35 18.87 -13.80
CA ALA A 115 -0.77 18.29 -14.54
C ALA A 115 -1.89 19.32 -14.78
N ASP A 116 -2.56 19.24 -15.94
CA ASP A 116 -3.75 20.04 -16.27
C ASP A 116 -5.03 19.21 -16.34
N LEU A 117 -4.89 17.87 -16.37
CA LEU A 117 -5.99 16.90 -16.32
C LEU A 117 -5.59 15.73 -15.43
N LEU A 118 -6.46 15.37 -14.49
CA LEU A 118 -6.32 14.17 -13.66
C LEU A 118 -7.36 13.11 -14.06
N ILE A 119 -6.90 11.92 -14.40
CA ILE A 119 -7.74 10.77 -14.73
C ILE A 119 -7.71 9.81 -13.54
N LEU A 120 -8.77 9.80 -12.73
CA LEU A 120 -8.95 8.91 -11.58
C LEU A 120 -9.53 7.58 -12.05
N LEU A 121 -8.75 6.51 -12.04
CA LEU A 121 -9.18 5.18 -12.49
C LEU A 121 -9.41 4.25 -11.29
N GLY A 122 -10.68 4.02 -10.94
CA GLY A 122 -11.08 3.05 -9.92
C GLY A 122 -10.56 3.37 -8.52
N THR A 123 -10.57 4.66 -8.15
CA THR A 123 -10.22 5.15 -6.82
C THR A 123 -11.02 6.37 -6.43
N SER A 124 -11.39 6.43 -5.15
CA SER A 124 -11.97 7.63 -4.53
C SER A 124 -10.94 8.47 -3.75
N PHE A 125 -9.69 8.19 -3.87
CA PHE A 125 -8.48 8.72 -3.24
C PHE A 125 -8.73 9.74 -2.11
N PRO A 126 -8.49 9.40 -0.81
CA PRO A 126 -8.98 10.22 0.31
C PRO A 126 -8.13 11.46 0.63
N TYR A 127 -6.89 11.52 0.16
CA TYR A 127 -5.92 12.56 0.55
C TYR A 127 -6.05 13.80 -0.34
N THR A 128 -7.15 14.55 -0.15
CA THR A 128 -7.50 15.72 -0.96
C THR A 128 -6.43 16.83 -0.96
N ALA A 129 -5.65 16.94 0.10
CA ALA A 129 -4.54 17.91 0.20
C ALA A 129 -3.42 17.69 -0.84
N PHE A 130 -3.34 16.51 -1.44
CA PHE A 130 -2.36 16.19 -2.48
C PHE A 130 -2.88 16.44 -3.89
N ILE A 131 -4.16 16.77 -4.06
CA ILE A 131 -4.78 17.06 -5.35
C ILE A 131 -5.05 18.56 -5.45
N ARG A 132 -4.67 19.16 -6.58
CA ARG A 132 -4.92 20.57 -6.86
C ARG A 132 -6.43 20.82 -6.98
N LYS A 133 -6.90 21.92 -6.39
CA LYS A 133 -8.33 22.28 -6.39
C LYS A 133 -8.85 22.75 -7.77
N ASP A 134 -7.95 23.25 -8.60
CA ASP A 134 -8.23 23.85 -9.92
C ASP A 134 -8.02 22.88 -11.10
N ILE A 135 -7.60 21.63 -10.83
CA ILE A 135 -7.37 20.64 -11.88
C ILE A 135 -8.68 20.07 -12.40
N LYS A 136 -8.78 19.89 -13.72
CA LYS A 136 -9.88 19.14 -14.34
C LYS A 136 -9.75 17.65 -13.98
N ILE A 137 -10.87 17.01 -13.67
CA ILE A 137 -10.89 15.62 -13.23
C ILE A 137 -11.87 14.80 -14.06
N ILE A 138 -11.41 13.70 -14.63
CA ILE A 138 -12.22 12.58 -15.11
C ILE A 138 -12.18 11.52 -14.02
N GLN A 139 -13.33 11.12 -13.49
CA GLN A 139 -13.42 10.11 -12.45
C GLN A 139 -14.19 8.89 -12.95
N VAL A 140 -13.52 7.72 -12.88
CA VAL A 140 -14.08 6.42 -13.28
C VAL A 140 -14.25 5.56 -12.05
N ASP A 141 -15.49 5.21 -11.71
CA ASP A 141 -15.81 4.33 -10.58
C ASP A 141 -17.07 3.51 -10.88
N THR A 142 -17.16 2.32 -10.30
CA THR A 142 -18.36 1.47 -10.38
C THR A 142 -19.39 1.82 -9.31
N ASN A 143 -19.00 2.58 -8.30
CA ASN A 143 -19.87 3.04 -7.23
C ASN A 143 -20.26 4.51 -7.42
N PRO A 144 -21.55 4.81 -7.70
CA PRO A 144 -22.00 6.18 -7.89
C PRO A 144 -21.76 7.09 -6.67
N GLU A 145 -21.76 6.53 -5.45
CA GLU A 145 -21.47 7.29 -4.23
C GLU A 145 -20.01 7.79 -4.13
N ASN A 146 -19.10 7.27 -4.93
CA ASN A 146 -17.72 7.73 -4.97
C ASN A 146 -17.53 8.90 -5.94
N LEU A 147 -18.40 9.02 -6.95
CA LEU A 147 -18.32 10.07 -7.96
C LEU A 147 -18.58 11.43 -7.31
N SER A 148 -17.68 12.37 -7.52
CA SER A 148 -17.69 13.73 -6.94
C SER A 148 -17.79 13.81 -5.41
N LYS A 149 -17.57 12.71 -4.70
CA LYS A 149 -17.63 12.66 -3.22
C LYS A 149 -16.60 13.58 -2.55
N ARG A 150 -15.42 13.72 -3.14
CA ARG A 150 -14.27 14.43 -2.55
C ARG A 150 -13.75 15.58 -3.40
N TYR A 151 -14.04 15.56 -4.68
CA TYR A 151 -13.52 16.49 -5.67
C TYR A 151 -14.66 17.04 -6.52
N ASN A 152 -14.51 18.26 -6.98
CA ASN A 152 -15.39 18.78 -8.04
C ASN A 152 -14.96 18.12 -9.37
N THR A 153 -15.60 16.99 -9.69
CA THR A 153 -15.27 16.18 -10.86
C THR A 153 -15.87 16.78 -12.12
N SER A 154 -15.06 17.04 -13.13
CA SER A 154 -15.50 17.62 -14.39
C SER A 154 -16.30 16.63 -15.24
N ILE A 155 -15.84 15.37 -15.29
CA ILE A 155 -16.47 14.28 -16.04
C ILE A 155 -16.60 13.06 -15.15
N GLN A 156 -17.82 12.54 -15.01
CA GLN A 156 -18.14 11.38 -14.19
C GLN A 156 -18.45 10.18 -15.07
N CYS A 157 -17.66 9.11 -14.91
CA CYS A 157 -17.84 7.87 -15.66
C CYS A 157 -18.25 6.75 -14.70
N LEU A 158 -19.57 6.45 -14.64
CA LEU A 158 -20.07 5.30 -13.86
C LEU A 158 -19.89 4.02 -14.68
N CYS A 159 -18.69 3.45 -14.63
CA CYS A 159 -18.35 2.23 -15.36
C CYS A 159 -17.14 1.52 -14.73
N ARG A 160 -16.85 0.31 -15.21
CA ARG A 160 -15.58 -0.36 -14.90
C ARG A 160 -14.44 0.36 -15.63
N VAL A 161 -13.24 0.32 -15.05
CA VAL A 161 -12.05 0.87 -15.71
C VAL A 161 -11.80 0.17 -17.05
N SER A 162 -12.01 -1.15 -17.14
CA SER A 162 -11.90 -1.91 -18.39
C SER A 162 -12.84 -1.40 -19.49
N ASP A 163 -14.08 -1.01 -19.13
CA ASP A 163 -15.04 -0.47 -20.09
C ASP A 163 -14.65 0.94 -20.53
N PHE A 164 -14.20 1.78 -19.60
CA PHE A 164 -13.64 3.08 -19.93
C PHE A 164 -12.48 2.96 -20.93
N LEU A 165 -11.51 2.10 -20.68
CA LEU A 165 -10.37 1.86 -21.55
C LEU A 165 -10.76 1.28 -22.91
N LYS A 166 -11.84 0.50 -22.98
CA LYS A 166 -12.37 -0.07 -24.22
C LYS A 166 -12.98 0.98 -25.13
N TYR A 167 -13.71 1.94 -24.60
CA TYR A 167 -14.52 2.87 -25.39
C TYR A 167 -13.89 4.25 -25.55
N VAL A 168 -13.06 4.72 -24.62
CA VAL A 168 -12.34 5.99 -24.72
C VAL A 168 -11.13 5.82 -25.66
N LYS A 169 -11.09 6.55 -26.76
CA LYS A 169 -10.10 6.40 -27.84
C LYS A 169 -9.41 7.72 -28.17
N PRO A 170 -8.58 8.25 -27.25
CA PRO A 170 -7.87 9.50 -27.51
C PRO A 170 -6.84 9.35 -28.63
N GLU A 171 -6.50 10.46 -29.23
CA GLU A 171 -5.42 10.56 -30.20
C GLU A 171 -4.06 10.29 -29.55
N GLU A 172 -3.10 9.81 -30.37
CA GLU A 172 -1.73 9.67 -29.90
C GLU A 172 -1.05 11.03 -29.81
N LYS A 173 -0.49 11.32 -28.63
CA LYS A 173 0.23 12.58 -28.39
C LYS A 173 1.69 12.48 -28.82
N LYS A 174 2.15 13.50 -29.57
CA LYS A 174 3.56 13.64 -29.96
C LYS A 174 4.46 13.97 -28.77
N THR A 175 3.99 14.83 -27.85
CA THR A 175 4.70 15.21 -26.65
C THR A 175 4.29 14.30 -25.50
N LYS A 176 5.26 13.71 -24.83
CA LYS A 176 5.04 12.79 -23.71
C LYS A 176 5.33 13.51 -22.39
N PHE A 177 4.30 13.86 -21.63
CA PHE A 177 4.44 14.56 -20.35
C PHE A 177 5.30 13.78 -19.35
N TYR A 178 5.18 12.46 -19.29
CA TYR A 178 6.00 11.65 -18.39
C TYR A 178 7.52 11.84 -18.62
N GLN A 179 7.96 12.17 -19.83
CA GLN A 179 9.38 12.38 -20.12
C GLN A 179 9.97 13.61 -19.41
N THR A 180 9.13 14.61 -19.12
CA THR A 180 9.56 15.80 -18.36
C THR A 180 9.82 15.51 -16.89
N LEU A 181 9.32 14.36 -16.40
CA LEU A 181 9.38 13.94 -15.00
C LEU A 181 10.38 12.81 -14.73
N VAL A 182 11.11 12.36 -15.77
CA VAL A 182 12.12 11.29 -15.65
C VAL A 182 13.18 11.65 -14.61
N LYS A 183 13.70 12.87 -14.65
CA LYS A 183 14.70 13.35 -13.68
C LYS A 183 14.19 13.38 -12.25
N ASP A 184 12.91 13.74 -12.05
CA ASP A 184 12.28 13.72 -10.74
C ASP A 184 12.19 12.30 -10.19
N LYS A 185 11.85 11.34 -11.06
CA LYS A 185 11.82 9.92 -10.70
C LYS A 185 13.23 9.40 -10.37
N GLU A 186 14.22 9.68 -11.22
CA GLU A 186 15.61 9.28 -11.02
C GLU A 186 16.16 9.84 -9.71
N SER A 187 15.93 11.13 -9.43
CA SER A 187 16.31 11.75 -8.17
C SER A 187 15.68 11.08 -6.96
N TRP A 188 14.38 10.78 -7.05
CA TRP A 188 13.67 10.07 -5.99
C TRP A 188 14.23 8.66 -5.75
N ILE A 189 14.47 7.90 -6.82
CA ILE A 189 15.07 6.55 -6.73
C ILE A 189 16.47 6.63 -6.11
N SER A 190 17.28 7.60 -6.51
CA SER A 190 18.61 7.81 -5.93
C SER A 190 18.58 8.11 -4.41
N GLU A 191 17.57 8.86 -3.94
CA GLU A 191 17.36 9.08 -2.50
C GLU A 191 17.02 7.75 -1.78
N LEU A 192 16.10 6.94 -2.34
CA LEU A 192 15.77 5.64 -1.78
C LEU A 192 16.99 4.71 -1.74
N GLU A 193 17.75 4.64 -2.82
CA GLU A 193 18.93 3.78 -2.92
C GLU A 193 20.04 4.15 -1.93
N LYS A 194 20.20 5.42 -1.59
CA LYS A 194 21.12 5.83 -0.52
C LYS A 194 20.72 5.23 0.82
N ALA A 195 19.42 5.26 1.17
CA ALA A 195 18.92 4.67 2.40
C ALA A 195 18.98 3.14 2.37
N GLU A 196 18.66 2.51 1.22
CA GLU A 196 18.68 1.07 1.02
C GLU A 196 20.06 0.44 1.06
N ASN A 197 21.12 1.22 0.82
CA ASN A 197 22.52 0.79 0.84
C ASN A 197 23.29 1.27 2.08
N ASP A 198 22.63 1.91 3.03
CA ASP A 198 23.20 2.30 4.31
C ASP A 198 23.65 1.07 5.10
N LYS A 199 24.81 1.17 5.76
CA LYS A 199 25.46 0.07 6.51
C LYS A 199 25.47 0.29 8.02
N ARG A 200 24.79 1.35 8.52
CA ARG A 200 24.75 1.64 9.95
C ARG A 200 24.02 0.56 10.73
N GLU A 201 24.30 0.50 12.01
CA GLU A 201 23.62 -0.36 12.98
C GLU A 201 23.13 0.52 14.16
N PRO A 202 21.85 0.36 14.60
CA PRO A 202 20.83 -0.56 14.07
C PRO A 202 20.52 -0.28 12.61
N MET A 203 20.17 -1.35 11.85
CA MET A 203 19.96 -1.22 10.41
C MET A 203 18.71 -0.45 10.05
N ARG A 204 18.76 0.30 8.97
CA ARG A 204 17.59 1.01 8.45
C ARG A 204 16.51 0.04 7.95
N PRO A 205 15.22 0.29 8.24
CA PRO A 205 14.12 -0.53 7.73
C PRO A 205 14.02 -0.53 6.20
N GLU A 206 14.48 0.53 5.50
CA GLU A 206 14.58 0.60 4.05
C GLU A 206 15.49 -0.49 3.47
N VAL A 207 16.58 -0.80 4.16
CA VAL A 207 17.51 -1.89 3.78
C VAL A 207 16.77 -3.22 3.79
N VAL A 208 16.00 -3.49 4.86
CA VAL A 208 15.24 -4.73 5.01
C VAL A 208 14.20 -4.87 3.90
N ALA A 209 13.39 -3.82 3.67
CA ALA A 209 12.35 -3.81 2.64
C ALA A 209 12.93 -4.00 1.23
N SER A 210 14.04 -3.32 0.91
CA SER A 210 14.71 -3.42 -0.38
C SER A 210 15.29 -4.81 -0.62
N ARG A 211 15.99 -5.39 0.37
CA ARG A 211 16.56 -6.74 0.22
C ARG A 211 15.49 -7.81 0.11
N LEU A 212 14.42 -7.69 0.91
CA LEU A 212 13.28 -8.59 0.84
C LEU A 212 12.62 -8.53 -0.56
N SER A 213 12.45 -7.35 -1.13
CA SER A 213 11.83 -7.17 -2.45
C SER A 213 12.55 -7.89 -3.58
N LYS A 214 13.88 -8.00 -3.48
CA LYS A 214 14.75 -8.65 -4.48
C LYS A 214 14.70 -10.18 -4.41
N LYS A 215 14.31 -10.74 -3.24
CA LYS A 215 14.37 -12.19 -2.96
C LYS A 215 12.98 -12.85 -2.98
N VAL A 216 11.92 -12.10 -2.71
CA VAL A 216 10.54 -12.63 -2.73
C VAL A 216 10.10 -12.96 -4.15
N ALA A 217 9.51 -14.14 -4.36
CA ALA A 217 9.09 -14.65 -5.66
C ALA A 217 8.14 -13.66 -6.39
N LYS A 218 8.20 -13.67 -7.73
CA LYS A 218 7.48 -12.69 -8.58
C LYS A 218 5.96 -12.78 -8.43
N ASP A 219 5.44 -13.94 -8.15
CA ASP A 219 4.01 -14.22 -8.03
C ASP A 219 3.49 -14.20 -6.58
N SER A 220 4.30 -13.74 -5.64
CA SER A 220 3.92 -13.73 -4.22
C SER A 220 2.77 -12.79 -3.91
N ILE A 221 2.05 -13.12 -2.83
CA ILE A 221 1.16 -12.19 -2.13
C ILE A 221 2.00 -11.51 -1.03
N VAL A 222 2.11 -10.20 -1.10
CA VAL A 222 2.83 -9.38 -0.12
C VAL A 222 1.81 -8.63 0.74
N VAL A 223 1.74 -8.99 2.00
CA VAL A 223 0.89 -8.30 2.97
C VAL A 223 1.72 -7.27 3.70
N VAL A 224 1.22 -6.05 3.82
CA VAL A 224 1.93 -4.99 4.54
C VAL A 224 1.00 -4.43 5.62
N ASP A 225 1.43 -4.54 6.86
CA ASP A 225 0.67 -4.07 8.02
C ASP A 225 0.70 -2.53 8.13
N THR A 226 -0.09 -2.00 9.04
CA THR A 226 -0.20 -0.56 9.30
C THR A 226 0.89 -0.07 10.24
N GLY A 227 1.45 1.09 9.93
CA GLY A 227 2.51 1.76 10.70
C GLY A 227 3.66 2.22 9.80
N ASN A 228 4.84 2.46 10.38
CA ASN A 228 6.04 2.83 9.62
C ASN A 228 6.36 1.79 8.55
N VAL A 229 6.12 0.50 8.82
CA VAL A 229 6.33 -0.61 7.89
C VAL A 229 5.55 -0.42 6.57
N THR A 230 4.39 0.27 6.61
CA THR A 230 3.64 0.58 5.38
C THR A 230 4.45 1.51 4.46
N VAL A 231 5.16 2.47 5.02
CA VAL A 231 6.01 3.40 4.25
C VAL A 231 7.12 2.64 3.53
N TRP A 232 7.80 1.76 4.25
CA TRP A 232 8.89 0.94 3.72
C TRP A 232 8.40 -0.06 2.66
N GLY A 233 7.22 -0.67 2.90
CA GLY A 233 6.57 -1.56 1.93
C GLY A 233 6.13 -0.86 0.66
N VAL A 234 5.68 0.39 0.74
CA VAL A 234 5.25 1.16 -0.45
C VAL A 234 6.45 1.71 -1.24
N ARG A 235 7.48 2.23 -0.57
CA ARG A 235 8.60 2.95 -1.20
C ARG A 235 9.77 2.04 -1.55
N ASN A 236 10.20 1.22 -0.61
CA ASN A 236 11.47 0.48 -0.69
C ASN A 236 11.29 -0.98 -1.09
N PHE A 237 10.09 -1.54 -0.95
CA PHE A 237 9.77 -2.81 -1.60
C PHE A 237 9.41 -2.55 -3.07
N ARG A 238 10.44 -2.24 -3.88
CA ARG A 238 10.24 -2.01 -5.31
C ARG A 238 10.03 -3.34 -6.04
N THR A 239 9.08 -3.37 -6.96
CA THR A 239 8.70 -4.60 -7.63
C THR A 239 8.31 -4.37 -9.09
N ASP A 240 8.48 -5.40 -9.87
CA ASP A 240 7.83 -5.57 -11.16
C ASP A 240 6.37 -6.00 -10.97
N THR A 241 5.62 -6.08 -12.05
CA THR A 241 4.25 -6.60 -12.05
C THR A 241 4.19 -8.06 -11.59
N GLY A 242 3.01 -8.52 -11.17
CA GLY A 242 2.75 -9.91 -10.81
C GLY A 242 2.56 -10.18 -9.31
N LYS A 243 3.15 -9.37 -8.42
CA LYS A 243 2.88 -9.47 -6.99
C LYS A 243 1.52 -8.85 -6.65
N LEU A 244 0.79 -9.50 -5.75
CA LEU A 244 -0.43 -8.93 -5.18
C LEU A 244 -0.11 -8.32 -3.82
N PHE A 245 -0.36 -7.03 -3.67
CA PHE A 245 -0.21 -6.35 -2.38
C PHE A 245 -1.54 -6.26 -1.64
N LEU A 246 -1.50 -6.56 -0.34
CA LEU A 246 -2.64 -6.42 0.56
C LEU A 246 -2.27 -5.45 1.69
N PHE A 247 -3.14 -4.48 1.89
CA PHE A 247 -3.04 -3.46 2.95
C PHE A 247 -4.37 -3.36 3.67
N SER A 248 -4.40 -2.71 4.83
CA SER A 248 -5.62 -2.22 5.49
C SER A 248 -5.83 -0.71 5.22
N PRO A 249 -6.23 -0.31 3.98
CA PRO A 249 -6.15 1.10 3.56
C PRO A 249 -7.33 1.96 4.02
N TRP A 250 -8.42 1.35 4.50
CA TRP A 250 -9.64 2.06 4.87
C TRP A 250 -9.60 2.59 6.29
N LEU A 251 -9.23 1.75 7.24
CA LEU A 251 -9.20 2.08 8.67
C LEU A 251 -7.77 2.19 9.22
N GLY A 252 -6.75 1.80 8.43
CA GLY A 252 -5.38 1.80 8.90
C GLY A 252 -5.21 0.91 10.14
N THR A 253 -5.75 -0.30 10.09
CA THR A 253 -5.81 -1.20 11.26
C THR A 253 -4.44 -1.84 11.49
N MET A 254 -3.80 -1.54 12.61
CA MET A 254 -2.65 -2.29 13.10
C MET A 254 -3.06 -3.71 13.45
N GLY A 255 -2.16 -4.68 13.23
CA GLY A 255 -2.42 -6.09 13.45
C GLY A 255 -3.21 -6.78 12.32
N ALA A 256 -3.53 -6.10 11.22
CA ALA A 256 -4.17 -6.71 10.07
C ALA A 256 -3.24 -7.64 9.29
N GLY A 257 -1.93 -7.49 9.41
CA GLY A 257 -0.92 -8.17 8.58
C GLY A 257 -0.93 -9.69 8.72
N ILE A 258 -0.86 -10.21 9.95
CA ILE A 258 -0.83 -11.66 10.18
C ILE A 258 -2.14 -12.33 9.77
N PRO A 259 -3.33 -11.87 10.23
CA PRO A 259 -4.61 -12.46 9.81
C PRO A 259 -4.81 -12.43 8.29
N ALA A 260 -4.42 -11.32 7.63
CA ALA A 260 -4.53 -11.21 6.18
C ALA A 260 -3.58 -12.19 5.46
N ALA A 261 -2.36 -12.39 5.96
CA ALA A 261 -1.42 -13.37 5.41
C ALA A 261 -1.95 -14.81 5.56
N VAL A 262 -2.46 -15.15 6.74
CA VAL A 262 -3.09 -16.45 6.99
C VAL A 262 -4.28 -16.63 6.05
N GLY A 263 -5.20 -15.65 5.98
CA GLY A 263 -6.35 -15.69 5.08
C GLY A 263 -5.95 -15.84 3.60
N ALA A 264 -4.95 -15.10 3.15
CA ALA A 264 -4.43 -15.20 1.78
C ALA A 264 -3.91 -16.61 1.46
N SER A 265 -3.26 -17.26 2.43
CA SER A 265 -2.75 -18.63 2.26
C SER A 265 -3.84 -19.71 2.16
N PHE A 266 -5.06 -19.43 2.61
CA PHE A 266 -6.23 -20.28 2.37
C PHE A 266 -6.86 -20.03 1.01
N ALA A 267 -6.77 -18.79 0.51
CA ALA A 267 -7.43 -18.38 -0.73
C ALA A 267 -6.57 -18.64 -1.98
N SER A 268 -5.26 -18.91 -1.83
CA SER A 268 -4.33 -19.04 -2.95
C SER A 268 -3.14 -19.91 -2.58
N ASP A 269 -2.59 -20.62 -3.57
CA ASP A 269 -1.34 -21.40 -3.45
C ASP A 269 -0.09 -20.55 -3.70
N ARG A 270 -0.23 -19.27 -3.96
CA ARG A 270 0.88 -18.34 -4.13
C ARG A 270 1.68 -18.20 -2.83
N PRO A 271 3.01 -18.02 -2.89
CA PRO A 271 3.79 -17.72 -1.70
C PRO A 271 3.28 -16.45 -1.00
N VAL A 272 3.15 -16.49 0.33
CA VAL A 272 2.65 -15.37 1.13
C VAL A 272 3.76 -14.86 2.04
N VAL A 273 4.07 -13.58 1.93
CA VAL A 273 5.02 -12.88 2.78
C VAL A 273 4.34 -11.65 3.40
N ALA A 274 4.46 -11.49 4.72
CA ALA A 274 3.95 -10.32 5.43
C ALA A 274 5.09 -9.49 6.02
N MET A 275 5.03 -8.18 5.82
CA MET A 275 5.85 -7.17 6.50
C MET A 275 5.02 -6.57 7.63
N VAL A 276 5.46 -6.74 8.87
CA VAL A 276 4.69 -6.39 10.07
C VAL A 276 5.57 -5.59 11.02
N GLY A 277 5.07 -4.51 11.61
CA GLY A 277 5.74 -3.84 12.73
C GLY A 277 5.59 -4.65 14.01
N ASP A 278 6.49 -4.47 14.96
CA ASP A 278 6.49 -5.15 16.25
C ASP A 278 5.20 -4.91 17.05
N GLY A 279 4.73 -3.67 17.15
CA GLY A 279 3.46 -3.36 17.81
C GLY A 279 2.26 -4.03 17.15
N SER A 280 2.22 -4.06 15.81
CA SER A 280 1.19 -4.79 15.05
C SER A 280 1.28 -6.30 15.25
N PHE A 281 2.51 -6.85 15.31
CA PHE A 281 2.75 -8.26 15.53
C PHE A 281 2.15 -8.74 16.85
N VAL A 282 2.42 -8.02 17.95
CA VAL A 282 1.89 -8.35 19.29
C VAL A 282 0.37 -8.42 19.31
N MET A 283 -0.32 -7.56 18.56
CA MET A 283 -1.78 -7.50 18.54
C MET A 283 -2.44 -8.79 18.01
N THR A 284 -1.78 -9.52 17.11
CA THR A 284 -2.39 -10.65 16.40
C THR A 284 -1.46 -11.86 16.24
N MET A 285 -0.36 -11.94 17.00
CA MET A 285 0.59 -13.05 16.95
C MET A 285 -0.04 -14.43 17.25
N SER A 286 -1.20 -14.45 17.94
CA SER A 286 -1.98 -15.66 18.18
C SER A 286 -2.38 -16.39 16.89
N GLU A 287 -2.53 -15.69 15.77
CA GLU A 287 -2.88 -16.28 14.48
C GLU A 287 -1.75 -17.12 13.87
N LEU A 288 -0.54 -17.04 14.41
CA LEU A 288 0.54 -17.99 14.07
C LEU A 288 0.18 -19.42 14.48
N ILE A 289 -0.60 -19.61 15.54
CA ILE A 289 -1.12 -20.90 15.96
C ILE A 289 -2.08 -21.45 14.90
N THR A 290 -2.91 -20.60 14.32
CA THR A 290 -3.81 -20.93 13.19
C THR A 290 -2.98 -21.38 11.97
N ALA A 291 -1.95 -20.61 11.59
CA ALA A 291 -1.05 -20.96 10.50
C ALA A 291 -0.37 -22.34 10.73
N ARG A 292 0.14 -22.59 11.94
CA ARG A 292 0.72 -23.87 12.33
C ARG A 292 -0.27 -25.01 12.26
N LYS A 293 -1.47 -24.84 12.87
CA LYS A 293 -2.54 -25.85 12.92
C LYS A 293 -2.90 -26.34 11.53
N TYR A 294 -3.03 -25.43 10.57
CA TYR A 294 -3.44 -25.73 9.20
C TYR A 294 -2.25 -25.89 8.24
N LYS A 295 -1.02 -25.93 8.75
CA LYS A 295 0.23 -26.09 7.97
C LYS A 295 0.35 -25.09 6.81
N LYS A 296 -0.07 -23.84 7.06
CA LYS A 296 -0.01 -22.77 6.05
C LYS A 296 1.35 -22.10 6.05
N ASN A 297 2.05 -22.18 4.91
CA ASN A 297 3.40 -21.65 4.76
C ASN A 297 3.38 -20.12 4.58
N VAL A 298 3.16 -19.36 5.66
CA VAL A 298 3.21 -17.91 5.70
C VAL A 298 4.53 -17.42 6.27
N LYS A 299 5.13 -16.43 5.64
CA LYS A 299 6.41 -15.81 6.02
C LYS A 299 6.16 -14.45 6.64
N ILE A 300 6.37 -14.31 7.94
CA ILE A 300 6.18 -13.05 8.67
C ILE A 300 7.54 -12.42 8.94
N VAL A 301 7.79 -11.24 8.36
CA VAL A 301 9.00 -10.43 8.62
C VAL A 301 8.62 -9.30 9.56
N VAL A 302 9.15 -9.35 10.78
CA VAL A 302 8.87 -8.36 11.83
C VAL A 302 9.95 -7.29 11.80
N PHE A 303 9.55 -6.05 11.57
CA PHE A 303 10.37 -4.85 11.71
C PHE A 303 10.29 -4.40 13.17
N ASN A 304 11.25 -4.81 13.98
CA ASN A 304 11.27 -4.54 15.42
C ASN A 304 12.13 -3.30 15.70
N ASN A 305 11.49 -2.18 15.96
CA ASN A 305 12.12 -0.96 16.42
C ASN A 305 11.77 -0.60 17.88
N SER A 306 11.01 -1.45 18.56
CA SER A 306 10.56 -1.29 19.97
C SER A 306 9.80 0.00 20.25
N ILE A 307 9.12 0.57 19.22
CA ILE A 307 8.39 1.82 19.38
C ILE A 307 7.17 1.92 18.46
N LEU A 308 6.12 2.62 18.89
CA LEU A 308 5.00 3.02 18.03
C LEU A 308 5.41 4.24 17.17
N GLY A 309 6.31 3.99 16.20
CA GLY A 309 7.06 5.02 15.49
C GLY A 309 6.22 6.02 14.69
N MET A 310 5.02 5.65 14.19
CA MET A 310 4.14 6.60 13.51
C MET A 310 3.54 7.61 14.53
N ILE A 311 3.18 7.13 15.73
CA ILE A 311 2.66 7.99 16.81
C ILE A 311 3.76 8.92 17.33
N LYS A 312 4.99 8.39 17.55
CA LYS A 312 6.17 9.22 17.89
C LYS A 312 6.34 10.34 16.88
N PHE A 313 6.36 10.00 15.58
CA PHE A 313 6.52 10.99 14.53
C PHE A 313 5.41 12.05 14.51
N GLU A 314 4.15 11.67 14.78
CA GLU A 314 3.05 12.63 14.89
C GLU A 314 3.21 13.55 16.13
N GLN A 315 3.64 13.01 17.27
CA GLN A 315 3.96 13.82 18.45
C GLN A 315 5.04 14.87 18.12
N GLU A 316 6.13 14.44 17.47
CA GLU A 316 7.24 15.32 17.07
C GLU A 316 6.79 16.44 16.10
N VAL A 317 6.02 16.12 15.06
CA VAL A 317 5.56 17.16 14.10
C VAL A 317 4.53 18.11 14.69
N MET A 318 3.88 17.74 15.79
CA MET A 318 3.02 18.61 16.59
C MET A 318 3.77 19.40 17.66
N GLY A 319 5.09 19.15 17.82
CA GLY A 319 5.94 19.82 18.82
C GLY A 319 5.77 19.27 20.23
N TYR A 320 5.24 18.05 20.39
CA TYR A 320 5.18 17.35 21.66
C TYR A 320 6.44 16.51 21.89
N PRO A 321 6.87 16.33 23.15
CA PRO A 321 7.90 15.36 23.49
C PRO A 321 7.36 13.94 23.30
N GLU A 322 8.28 13.00 23.11
CA GLU A 322 7.98 11.58 23.06
C GLU A 322 7.37 11.12 24.40
N TRP A 323 6.21 10.41 24.32
CA TRP A 323 5.56 9.89 25.51
C TRP A 323 4.65 8.70 25.20
N GLY A 324 4.82 7.62 25.98
CA GLY A 324 3.92 6.46 25.96
C GLY A 324 3.95 5.66 24.64
N VAL A 325 5.04 5.71 23.90
CA VAL A 325 5.20 5.02 22.62
C VAL A 325 6.19 3.85 22.65
N ASP A 326 6.92 3.68 23.75
CA ASP A 326 7.86 2.59 23.96
C ASP A 326 7.16 1.24 24.04
N LEU A 327 7.79 0.22 23.48
CA LEU A 327 7.33 -1.16 23.51
C LEU A 327 8.35 -2.06 24.19
N LEU A 328 7.91 -2.78 25.23
CA LEU A 328 8.70 -3.84 25.84
C LEU A 328 8.44 -5.16 25.09
N ASN A 329 9.21 -5.40 24.05
CA ASN A 329 9.04 -6.57 23.21
C ASN A 329 9.75 -7.81 23.76
N PRO A 330 9.12 -9.00 23.68
CA PRO A 330 9.84 -10.26 23.84
C PRO A 330 10.73 -10.54 22.62
N ASP A 331 11.58 -11.55 22.71
CA ASP A 331 12.26 -12.13 21.54
C ASP A 331 11.22 -12.89 20.70
N PHE A 332 10.78 -12.29 19.59
CA PHE A 332 9.73 -12.85 18.72
C PHE A 332 10.20 -14.13 18.00
N SER A 333 11.50 -14.28 17.78
CA SER A 333 12.05 -15.49 17.19
C SER A 333 11.91 -16.69 18.15
N LYS A 334 12.19 -16.50 19.44
CA LYS A 334 11.98 -17.52 20.47
C LYS A 334 10.50 -17.82 20.71
N LEU A 335 9.64 -16.79 20.63
CA LEU A 335 8.20 -16.98 20.69
C LEU A 335 7.71 -17.87 19.53
N ALA A 336 8.17 -17.64 18.31
CA ALA A 336 7.86 -18.48 17.16
C ALA A 336 8.33 -19.94 17.38
N GLN A 337 9.55 -20.14 17.90
CA GLN A 337 10.07 -21.46 18.23
C GLN A 337 9.23 -22.14 19.34
N ALA A 338 8.80 -21.40 20.37
CA ALA A 338 7.91 -21.93 21.41
C ALA A 338 6.54 -22.34 20.86
N ILE A 339 6.01 -21.63 19.86
CA ILE A 339 4.82 -22.04 19.11
C ILE A 339 5.10 -23.29 18.26
N GLY A 340 6.36 -23.64 17.99
CA GLY A 340 6.79 -24.78 17.15
C GLY A 340 6.76 -24.46 15.66
N ILE A 341 7.09 -23.24 15.29
CA ILE A 341 7.32 -22.78 13.91
C ILE A 341 8.74 -22.23 13.79
N TYR A 342 9.19 -21.96 12.56
CA TYR A 342 10.51 -21.37 12.35
C TYR A 342 10.57 -19.97 12.98
N GLY A 343 11.66 -19.67 13.67
CA GLY A 343 11.96 -18.36 14.27
C GLY A 343 13.44 -18.03 14.18
N ARG A 344 13.77 -16.88 13.60
CA ARG A 344 15.13 -16.35 13.53
C ARG A 344 15.13 -14.85 13.80
N ARG A 345 16.11 -14.37 14.57
CA ARG A 345 16.36 -12.96 14.85
C ARG A 345 17.62 -12.49 14.15
N VAL A 346 17.58 -11.29 13.58
CA VAL A 346 18.68 -10.64 12.87
C VAL A 346 18.90 -9.26 13.47
N GLU A 347 20.11 -9.00 13.95
CA GLU A 347 20.51 -7.72 14.55
C GLU A 347 21.56 -7.01 13.70
N LYS A 348 22.37 -7.79 12.94
CA LYS A 348 23.44 -7.25 12.11
C LYS A 348 23.10 -7.31 10.63
N ILE A 349 23.45 -6.25 9.93
CA ILE A 349 23.21 -6.13 8.48
C ILE A 349 23.95 -7.20 7.67
N SER A 350 25.11 -7.68 8.17
CA SER A 350 25.89 -8.77 7.57
C SER A 350 25.12 -10.09 7.43
N ASP A 351 24.20 -10.34 8.36
CA ASP A 351 23.48 -11.60 8.46
C ASP A 351 22.15 -11.60 7.71
N LEU A 352 21.68 -10.40 7.30
CA LEU A 352 20.33 -10.18 6.77
C LEU A 352 20.08 -10.97 5.49
N ASP A 353 21.01 -10.94 4.53
CA ASP A 353 20.80 -11.59 3.24
C ASP A 353 20.69 -13.12 3.38
N ALA A 354 21.61 -13.72 4.15
CA ALA A 354 21.59 -15.15 4.42
C ALA A 354 20.34 -15.57 5.22
N ALA A 355 19.90 -14.72 6.16
CA ALA A 355 18.69 -14.97 6.93
C ALA A 355 17.44 -14.94 6.07
N ILE A 356 17.31 -13.98 5.17
CA ILE A 356 16.15 -13.90 4.24
C ILE A 356 16.17 -15.13 3.30
N ASP A 357 17.34 -15.50 2.74
CA ASP A 357 17.43 -16.65 1.83
C ASP A 357 17.01 -17.94 2.53
N GLU A 358 17.55 -18.22 3.71
CA GLU A 358 17.14 -19.38 4.51
C GLU A 358 15.64 -19.35 4.82
N PHE A 359 15.14 -18.21 5.33
CA PHE A 359 13.76 -18.04 5.74
C PHE A 359 12.76 -18.32 4.62
N LEU A 360 13.05 -17.88 3.41
CA LEU A 360 12.16 -18.06 2.26
C LEU A 360 12.13 -19.52 1.77
N THR A 361 13.16 -20.33 2.08
CA THR A 361 13.21 -21.76 1.69
C THR A 361 12.49 -22.70 2.66
N VAL A 362 12.27 -22.27 3.90
CA VAL A 362 11.60 -23.08 4.93
C VAL A 362 10.17 -23.44 4.50
N GLN A 363 9.78 -24.71 4.63
CA GLN A 363 8.46 -25.20 4.19
C GLN A 363 7.41 -25.21 5.33
N SER A 364 7.54 -24.29 6.28
CA SER A 364 6.61 -24.10 7.39
C SER A 364 6.31 -22.62 7.60
N PRO A 365 5.24 -22.27 8.34
CA PRO A 365 5.09 -20.90 8.80
C PRO A 365 6.31 -20.47 9.60
N GLY A 366 6.63 -19.20 9.59
CA GLY A 366 7.78 -18.72 10.33
C GLY A 366 7.81 -17.21 10.54
N VAL A 367 8.67 -16.81 11.46
CA VAL A 367 8.94 -15.42 11.83
C VAL A 367 10.41 -15.12 11.61
N LEU A 368 10.70 -14.10 10.83
CA LEU A 368 12.01 -13.46 10.75
C LEU A 368 11.91 -12.12 11.47
N GLU A 369 12.46 -12.04 12.66
CA GLU A 369 12.55 -10.79 13.43
C GLU A 369 13.81 -10.05 13.01
N VAL A 370 13.66 -8.80 12.58
CA VAL A 370 14.78 -7.93 12.20
C VAL A 370 14.76 -6.69 13.06
N ILE A 371 15.85 -6.45 13.79
CA ILE A 371 16.02 -5.25 14.60
C ILE A 371 16.39 -4.09 13.69
N VAL A 372 15.57 -3.06 13.75
CA VAL A 372 15.72 -1.87 12.90
C VAL A 372 15.83 -0.60 13.75
N ASP A 373 16.38 0.44 13.13
CA ASP A 373 16.60 1.74 13.74
C ASP A 373 15.29 2.37 14.25
N PRO A 374 15.14 2.65 15.55
CA PRO A 374 13.95 3.28 16.13
C PRO A 374 13.78 4.74 15.70
N ASP A 375 14.87 5.42 15.32
CA ASP A 375 14.87 6.83 14.99
C ASP A 375 14.67 7.10 13.49
N GLU A 376 14.53 6.04 12.67
CA GLU A 376 14.24 6.20 11.26
C GLU A 376 12.80 6.69 11.04
N LYS A 377 12.68 7.85 10.41
CA LYS A 377 11.41 8.56 10.28
C LYS A 377 10.74 8.35 8.92
N PRO A 378 9.43 8.07 8.91
CA PRO A 378 8.67 7.88 7.67
C PRO A 378 8.31 9.21 7.00
N MET A 379 9.30 10.07 6.74
CA MET A 379 9.10 11.43 6.24
C MET A 379 8.19 11.46 5.01
N PRO A 380 7.10 12.24 5.03
CA PRO A 380 6.23 12.38 3.86
C PRO A 380 6.94 13.11 2.73
N PRO A 381 6.54 12.92 1.46
CA PRO A 381 7.19 13.53 0.30
C PRO A 381 7.04 15.06 0.26
N LYS A 382 6.13 15.60 1.07
CA LYS A 382 5.88 17.03 1.24
C LYS A 382 5.55 17.30 2.70
N LEU A 383 6.33 18.17 3.34
CA LEU A 383 6.06 18.71 4.67
C LEU A 383 5.45 20.11 4.56
N SER A 384 4.52 20.43 5.45
CA SER A 384 4.06 21.81 5.65
C SER A 384 5.07 22.58 6.52
N PHE A 385 5.02 23.90 6.44
CA PHE A 385 5.86 24.76 7.30
C PHE A 385 5.58 24.51 8.80
N ASP A 386 4.31 24.31 9.16
CA ASP A 386 3.92 24.05 10.55
C ASP A 386 4.48 22.73 11.05
N GLN A 387 4.50 21.67 10.22
CA GLN A 387 5.11 20.39 10.56
C GLN A 387 6.61 20.51 10.79
N VAL A 388 7.32 21.27 9.94
CA VAL A 388 8.76 21.54 10.12
C VAL A 388 9.00 22.30 11.42
N LYS A 389 8.20 23.33 11.71
CA LYS A 389 8.30 24.12 12.94
C LYS A 389 8.01 23.26 14.18
N GLY A 390 6.97 22.44 14.15
CA GLY A 390 6.62 21.50 15.23
C GLY A 390 7.77 20.56 15.53
N TYR A 391 8.33 19.94 14.51
CA TYR A 391 9.47 19.04 14.62
C TYR A 391 10.71 19.68 15.27
N VAL A 392 11.09 20.88 14.84
CA VAL A 392 12.21 21.63 15.47
C VAL A 392 11.90 21.93 16.94
N THR A 393 10.63 22.27 17.25
CA THR A 393 10.20 22.55 18.62
C THR A 393 10.28 21.32 19.51
N SER A 394 9.90 20.14 19.01
CA SER A 394 10.01 18.87 19.73
C SER A 394 11.44 18.56 20.13
N ILE A 395 12.36 18.59 19.17
CA ILE A 395 13.80 18.36 19.40
C ILE A 395 14.35 19.31 20.48
N LEU A 396 14.00 20.60 20.41
CA LEU A 396 14.45 21.57 21.40
C LEU A 396 13.93 21.25 22.80
N ARG A 397 12.65 20.79 22.92
CA ARG A 397 12.06 20.41 24.22
C ARG A 397 12.69 19.16 24.80
N GLU A 398 12.95 18.14 23.98
CA GLU A 398 13.65 16.92 24.40
C GLU A 398 15.06 17.23 24.91
N THR A 399 15.82 18.00 24.14
CA THR A 399 17.19 18.43 24.53
C THR A 399 17.21 19.24 25.84
N LEU A 400 16.16 19.99 26.13
CA LEU A 400 16.04 20.76 27.37
C LEU A 400 15.60 19.89 28.56
N SER A 401 14.75 18.89 28.31
CA SER A 401 14.27 17.96 29.36
C SER A 401 15.34 16.94 29.80
N GLU A 402 16.27 16.57 28.90
CA GLU A 402 17.41 15.70 29.25
C GLU A 402 18.48 16.41 30.11
N LYS A 403 18.44 17.76 30.20
CA LYS A 403 19.36 18.57 30.97
C LYS A 403 18.79 19.01 32.32
N SER A 404 17.57 18.68 32.63
CA SER A 404 16.89 18.95 33.91
C SER A 404 16.71 17.67 34.74
#